data_5bdc9ed157c1d897122f12d48d93da79
#
_entry.id   5bdc9ed157c1d897122f12d48d93da79
#
_cell.length_a   1.000
_cell.length_b   1.000
_cell.length_c   1.000
_cell.angle_alpha   90.00
_cell.angle_beta   90.00
_cell.angle_gamma   90.00
#
_symmetry.space_group_name_H-M   'P 1'
#
loop_
_entity.id
_entity.type
_entity.pdbx_description
1 polymer ?
#
loop_
_entity_poly.entity_id
_entity_poly.type
_entity_poly.pdbx_seq_one_letter_code
_entity_poly.pdbx_strand_id
1 'polypeptide(L)'
;MRTRRIPADRKAELLNAAVHVARRDGDHSITREAVAEHAACSPGLVNKYFGTMLKLRRAVMSAAIARNDLVLIAQGLAAGDHKAQAAPPLLKRAAMEALL
;
A
#
# COMPACT_ATOMS: atom_id res chain seq x y z
N MET A 1 -15.96 21.05 -16.89
CA MET A 1 -17.01 20.23 -16.26
C MET A 1 -16.40 19.20 -15.33
N ARG A 2 -16.94 19.09 -14.14
CA ARG A 2 -16.43 18.11 -13.18
C ARG A 2 -17.02 16.73 -13.48
N THR A 3 -16.15 15.73 -13.56
CA THR A 3 -16.57 14.35 -13.70
C THR A 3 -16.77 13.73 -12.31
N ARG A 4 -17.92 13.10 -12.11
CA ARG A 4 -18.16 12.39 -10.86
C ARG A 4 -17.29 11.14 -10.84
N ARG A 5 -16.53 10.96 -9.75
CA ARG A 5 -15.73 9.75 -9.58
C ARG A 5 -16.61 8.61 -9.08
N ILE A 6 -16.45 7.44 -9.68
CA ILE A 6 -17.12 6.24 -9.19
C ILE A 6 -16.31 5.67 -8.01
N PRO A 7 -16.94 4.93 -7.08
CA PRO A 7 -16.26 4.40 -5.90
C PRO A 7 -15.02 3.56 -6.22
N ALA A 8 -15.07 2.76 -7.29
CA ALA A 8 -13.92 1.92 -7.66
C ALA A 8 -12.70 2.76 -8.04
N ASP A 9 -12.90 3.86 -8.77
CA ASP A 9 -11.82 4.77 -9.15
C ASP A 9 -11.26 5.50 -7.93
N ARG A 10 -12.15 5.92 -7.03
CA ARG A 10 -11.73 6.59 -5.81
C ARG A 10 -10.91 5.66 -4.93
N LYS A 11 -11.33 4.40 -4.81
CA LYS A 11 -10.60 3.41 -4.04
C LYS A 11 -9.20 3.18 -4.63
N ALA A 12 -9.09 3.10 -5.96
CA ALA A 12 -7.82 2.94 -6.64
C ALA A 12 -6.89 4.13 -6.40
N GLU A 13 -7.42 5.36 -6.42
CA GLU A 13 -6.64 6.55 -6.12
C GLU A 13 -6.10 6.52 -4.70
N LEU A 14 -6.95 6.13 -3.74
CA LEU A 14 -6.53 6.04 -2.34
C LEU A 14 -5.49 4.94 -2.14
N LEU A 15 -5.63 3.82 -2.84
CA LEU A 15 -4.63 2.75 -2.78
C LEU A 15 -3.30 3.23 -3.35
N ASN A 16 -3.31 3.94 -4.46
CA ASN A 16 -2.09 4.49 -5.05
C ASN A 16 -1.43 5.50 -4.09
N ALA A 17 -2.22 6.33 -3.42
CA ALA A 17 -1.71 7.26 -2.41
C ALA A 17 -1.08 6.48 -1.26
N ALA A 18 -1.72 5.41 -0.80
CA ALA A 18 -1.20 4.58 0.29
C ALA A 18 0.11 3.90 -0.09
N VAL A 19 0.22 3.39 -1.31
CA VAL A 19 1.45 2.79 -1.83
C VAL A 19 2.57 3.84 -1.85
N HIS A 20 2.27 5.05 -2.32
CA HIS A 20 3.24 6.15 -2.35
C HIS A 20 3.74 6.48 -0.94
N VAL A 21 2.82 6.62 0.01
CA VAL A 21 3.17 6.92 1.41
C VAL A 21 4.01 5.78 2.00
N ALA A 22 3.65 4.53 1.71
CA ALA A 22 4.41 3.38 2.19
C ALA A 22 5.85 3.38 1.66
N ARG A 23 6.04 3.72 0.40
CA ARG A 23 7.39 3.81 -0.19
C ARG A 23 8.21 4.94 0.42
N ARG A 24 7.56 6.07 0.72
CA ARG A 24 8.22 7.22 1.29
C ARG A 24 8.57 7.03 2.77
N ASP A 25 7.61 6.53 3.56
CA ASP A 25 7.69 6.51 5.02
C ASP A 25 7.96 5.12 5.61
N GLY A 26 7.86 4.08 4.79
CA GLY A 26 7.92 2.68 5.26
C GLY A 26 6.54 2.07 5.41
N ASP A 27 6.44 0.78 5.10
CA ASP A 27 5.17 0.05 5.12
C ASP A 27 4.47 0.11 6.48
N HIS A 28 5.22 -0.01 7.58
CA HIS A 28 4.66 0.00 8.92
C HIS A 28 4.43 1.41 9.48
N SER A 29 4.84 2.43 8.75
CA SER A 29 4.67 3.83 9.17
C SER A 29 3.49 4.52 8.48
N ILE A 30 2.69 3.79 7.71
CA ILE A 30 1.52 4.35 7.04
C ILE A 30 0.50 4.78 8.10
N THR A 31 -0.05 5.99 7.91
CA THR A 31 -1.19 6.46 8.70
C THR A 31 -2.30 6.90 7.77
N ARG A 32 -3.56 6.86 8.27
CA ARG A 32 -4.70 7.38 7.50
C ARG A 32 -4.50 8.83 7.15
N GLU A 33 -3.95 9.61 8.09
CA GLU A 33 -3.70 11.03 7.91
C GLU A 33 -2.73 11.29 6.76
N ALA A 34 -1.63 10.55 6.70
CA ALA A 34 -0.64 10.72 5.64
C ALA A 34 -1.22 10.34 4.27
N VAL A 35 -1.99 9.26 4.21
CA VAL A 35 -2.65 8.83 2.97
C VAL A 35 -3.67 9.88 2.52
N ALA A 36 -4.49 10.36 3.45
CA ALA A 36 -5.50 11.36 3.17
C ALA A 36 -4.87 12.67 2.68
N GLU A 37 -3.78 13.10 3.33
CA GLU A 37 -3.06 14.30 2.91
C GLU A 37 -2.53 14.15 1.48
N HIS A 38 -1.91 13.03 1.16
CA HIS A 38 -1.40 12.79 -0.18
C HIS A 38 -2.52 12.75 -1.23
N ALA A 39 -3.65 12.15 -0.87
CA ALA A 39 -4.80 12.03 -1.78
C ALA A 39 -5.70 13.27 -1.79
N ALA A 40 -5.39 14.28 -0.97
CA ALA A 40 -6.18 15.50 -0.83
C ALA A 40 -7.64 15.20 -0.43
N CYS A 41 -7.81 14.36 0.59
CA CYS A 41 -9.13 13.99 1.11
C CYS A 41 -9.10 13.89 2.63
N SER A 42 -10.22 13.51 3.25
CA SER A 42 -10.29 13.33 4.70
C SER A 42 -9.82 11.93 5.12
N PRO A 43 -9.26 11.79 6.34
CA PRO A 43 -8.94 10.45 6.87
C PRO A 43 -10.14 9.53 6.97
N GLY A 44 -11.34 10.10 7.20
CA GLY A 44 -12.57 9.32 7.23
C GLY A 44 -12.88 8.63 5.92
N LEU A 45 -12.52 9.26 4.80
CA LEU A 45 -12.70 8.64 3.50
C LEU A 45 -11.79 7.43 3.32
N VAL A 46 -10.55 7.51 3.80
CA VAL A 46 -9.62 6.38 3.78
C VAL A 46 -10.20 5.23 4.60
N ASN A 47 -10.72 5.53 5.79
CA ASN A 47 -11.35 4.54 6.65
C ASN A 47 -12.57 3.90 5.98
N LYS A 48 -13.37 4.70 5.27
CA LYS A 48 -14.55 4.21 4.57
C LYS A 48 -14.20 3.14 3.54
N TYR A 49 -13.13 3.34 2.77
CA TYR A 49 -12.77 2.42 1.69
C TYR A 49 -11.93 1.23 2.15
N PHE A 50 -11.10 1.39 3.17
CA PHE A 50 -10.15 0.35 3.57
C PHE A 50 -10.40 -0.22 4.96
N GLY A 51 -11.18 0.44 5.79
CA GLY A 51 -11.48 -0.02 7.14
C GLY A 51 -10.30 0.19 8.09
N THR A 52 -9.88 -0.87 8.77
CA THR A 52 -8.81 -0.79 9.77
C THR A 52 -7.44 -0.54 9.13
N MET A 53 -6.49 -0.08 9.94
CA MET A 53 -5.10 0.07 9.48
C MET A 53 -4.52 -1.26 9.03
N LEU A 54 -4.89 -2.35 9.67
CA LEU A 54 -4.44 -3.68 9.25
C LEU A 54 -4.93 -3.99 7.83
N LYS A 55 -6.20 -3.70 7.53
CA LYS A 55 -6.75 -3.91 6.19
C LYS A 55 -6.09 -3.01 5.16
N LEU A 56 -5.79 -1.76 5.53
CA LEU A 56 -5.09 -0.85 4.65
C LEU A 56 -3.69 -1.37 4.31
N ARG A 57 -2.93 -1.79 5.31
CA ARG A 57 -1.59 -2.36 5.09
C ARG A 57 -1.64 -3.61 4.24
N ARG A 58 -2.62 -4.47 4.45
CA ARG A 58 -2.81 -5.67 3.63
C ARG A 58 -3.09 -5.31 2.17
N ALA A 59 -3.91 -4.28 1.95
CA ALA A 59 -4.22 -3.81 0.60
C ALA A 59 -2.95 -3.27 -0.09
N VAL A 60 -2.13 -2.52 0.65
CA VAL A 60 -0.87 -1.99 0.13
C VAL A 60 0.08 -3.13 -0.26
N MET A 61 0.26 -4.12 0.61
CA MET A 61 1.16 -5.23 0.31
C MET A 61 0.64 -6.09 -0.84
N SER A 62 -0.68 -6.31 -0.92
CA SER A 62 -1.28 -7.01 -2.06
C SER A 62 -1.01 -6.27 -3.37
N ALA A 63 -1.13 -4.95 -3.35
CA ALA A 63 -0.82 -4.13 -4.53
C ALA A 63 0.66 -4.21 -4.89
N ALA A 64 1.54 -4.18 -3.89
CA ALA A 64 2.98 -4.28 -4.10
C ALA A 64 3.34 -5.60 -4.79
N ILE A 65 2.75 -6.70 -4.35
CA ILE A 65 2.99 -8.02 -4.96
C ILE A 65 2.47 -8.05 -6.39
N ALA A 66 1.26 -7.53 -6.62
CA ALA A 66 0.66 -7.51 -7.96
C ALA A 66 1.47 -6.64 -8.93
N ARG A 67 2.12 -5.60 -8.44
CA ARG A 67 2.90 -4.65 -9.25
C ARG A 67 4.39 -4.97 -9.28
N ASN A 68 4.81 -6.06 -8.65
CA ASN A 68 6.23 -6.43 -8.51
C ASN A 68 7.06 -5.30 -7.88
N ASP A 69 6.49 -4.65 -6.85
CA ASP A 69 7.16 -3.57 -6.13
C ASP A 69 8.16 -4.15 -5.13
N LEU A 70 9.39 -4.32 -5.56
CA LEU A 70 10.42 -5.00 -4.77
C LEU A 70 10.76 -4.26 -3.49
N VAL A 71 10.70 -2.93 -3.50
CA VAL A 71 11.00 -2.13 -2.31
C VAL A 71 10.00 -2.43 -1.20
N LEU A 72 8.70 -2.39 -1.50
CA LEU A 72 7.66 -2.67 -0.50
C LEU A 72 7.65 -4.12 -0.05
N ILE A 73 7.88 -5.07 -0.97
CA ILE A 73 7.96 -6.48 -0.62
C ILE A 73 9.14 -6.71 0.33
N ALA A 74 10.29 -6.11 0.04
CA ALA A 74 11.47 -6.23 0.89
C ALA A 74 11.22 -5.66 2.28
N GLN A 75 10.57 -4.50 2.37
CA GLN A 75 10.20 -3.91 3.66
C GLN A 75 9.26 -4.83 4.44
N GLY A 76 8.28 -5.42 3.75
CA GLY A 76 7.35 -6.36 4.37
C GLY A 76 8.06 -7.59 4.89
N LEU A 77 8.97 -8.16 4.11
CA LEU A 77 9.75 -9.33 4.54
C LEU A 77 10.59 -9.02 5.77
N ALA A 78 11.24 -7.86 5.79
CA ALA A 78 12.05 -7.43 6.92
C ALA A 78 11.21 -7.23 8.19
N ALA A 79 9.96 -6.80 8.03
CA ALA A 79 9.04 -6.56 9.14
C ALA A 79 8.23 -7.81 9.54
N GLY A 80 8.40 -8.93 8.84
CA GLY A 80 7.65 -10.14 9.14
C GLY A 80 6.20 -10.11 8.66
N ASP A 81 5.89 -9.32 7.65
CA ASP A 81 4.54 -9.21 7.09
C ASP A 81 4.11 -10.53 6.45
N HIS A 82 2.95 -11.06 6.87
CA HIS A 82 2.48 -12.35 6.39
C HIS A 82 2.19 -12.39 4.89
N LYS A 83 1.67 -11.31 4.33
CA LYS A 83 1.41 -11.25 2.89
C LYS A 83 2.70 -11.22 2.09
N ALA A 84 3.70 -10.47 2.56
CA ALA A 84 5.00 -10.45 1.91
C ALA A 84 5.64 -11.84 1.96
N GLN A 85 5.55 -12.52 3.10
CA GLN A 85 6.07 -13.87 3.26
C GLN A 85 5.37 -14.88 2.35
N ALA A 86 4.10 -14.65 2.03
CA ALA A 86 3.31 -15.50 1.16
C ALA A 86 3.49 -15.18 -0.33
N ALA A 87 4.29 -14.17 -0.69
CA ALA A 87 4.56 -13.84 -2.08
C ALA A 87 5.28 -15.00 -2.81
N PRO A 88 5.17 -15.09 -4.15
CA PRO A 88 5.88 -16.14 -4.89
C PRO A 88 7.38 -16.16 -4.59
N PRO A 89 7.99 -17.36 -4.47
CA PRO A 89 9.40 -17.46 -4.08
C PRO A 89 10.37 -16.65 -4.94
N LEU A 90 10.15 -16.61 -6.25
CA LEU A 90 11.03 -15.85 -7.15
C LEU A 90 10.93 -14.35 -6.88
N LEU A 91 9.72 -13.88 -6.57
CA LEU A 91 9.50 -12.47 -6.26
C LEU A 91 10.14 -12.10 -4.93
N LYS A 92 10.03 -12.98 -3.93
CA LYS A 92 10.69 -12.75 -2.64
C LYS A 92 12.21 -12.71 -2.79
N ARG A 93 12.77 -13.60 -3.59
CA ARG A 93 14.21 -13.61 -3.86
C ARG A 93 14.64 -12.30 -4.54
N ALA A 94 13.89 -11.86 -5.55
CA ALA A 94 14.20 -10.62 -6.24
C ALA A 94 14.15 -9.43 -5.29
N ALA A 95 13.16 -9.39 -4.39
CA ALA A 95 13.04 -8.33 -3.39
C ALA A 95 14.22 -8.32 -2.43
N MET A 96 14.66 -9.49 -1.97
CA MET A 96 15.81 -9.61 -1.07
C MET A 96 17.10 -9.19 -1.76
N GLU A 97 17.29 -9.57 -3.01
CA GLU A 97 18.46 -9.18 -3.80
C GLU A 97 18.50 -7.66 -4.05
N ALA A 98 17.34 -7.04 -4.20
CA ALA A 98 17.24 -5.60 -4.41
C ALA A 98 17.69 -4.78 -3.20
N LEU A 99 17.75 -5.39 -1.99
CA LEU A 99 18.27 -4.75 -0.78
C LEU A 99 19.80 -4.74 -0.71
N LEU A 100 20.44 -5.55 -1.50
CA LEU A 100 21.89 -5.65 -1.55
C LEU A 100 22.46 -4.67 -2.60
#